data_8f5fdabdc375b8252c0d630e9eb12a43
#
_entry.id   8f5fdabdc375b8252c0d630e9eb12a43
#
_cell.length_a   1.000
_cell.length_b   1.000
_cell.length_c   1.000
_cell.angle_alpha   90.00
_cell.angle_beta   90.00
_cell.angle_gamma   90.00
#
_symmetry.space_group_name_H-M   'P 1'
#
loop_
_entity.id
_entity.type
_entity.pdbx_description
1 polymer ?
#
loop_
_entity_poly.entity_id
_entity_poly.type
_entity_poly.pdbx_seq_one_letter_code
_entity_poly.pdbx_strand_id
1 'polypeptide(L)'
;TVKATLEAMKRDFVNMLIIGAGLWWYDMYGGWFNDPEIYDLISVMSKEWERAAKEPVENTAKIAFVVGDDIATAMAYDFDGSYDYLYQSLYWQKESLAHIGAQFDLLYASSFANGFMRDYDVYLVVAVDLTEEQIAGINERVKKDGKTVIWVGFPGIYGAEGEMSAERVSSVTDITLAFAPSGTSYGVEVTANEGFAQGVKGY
;
A
#
# COMPACT_ATOMS: atom_id res chain seq x y z
N THR A 1 -14.47 23.60 -15.92
CA THR A 1 -15.42 23.42 -17.05
C THR A 1 -16.21 22.13 -16.82
N VAL A 2 -17.46 22.07 -17.28
CA VAL A 2 -18.33 20.88 -17.19
C VAL A 2 -17.61 19.64 -17.69
N LYS A 3 -16.93 19.72 -18.83
CA LYS A 3 -16.16 18.59 -19.38
C LYS A 3 -15.13 18.03 -18.39
N ALA A 4 -14.37 18.87 -17.71
CA ALA A 4 -13.39 18.42 -16.72
C ALA A 4 -14.06 17.73 -15.53
N THR A 5 -15.21 18.25 -15.08
CA THR A 5 -16.01 17.64 -14.03
C THR A 5 -16.52 16.25 -14.45
N LEU A 6 -17.05 16.12 -15.66
CA LEU A 6 -17.53 14.84 -16.18
C LEU A 6 -16.41 13.77 -16.22
N GLU A 7 -15.22 14.15 -16.68
CA GLU A 7 -14.08 13.21 -16.72
C GLU A 7 -13.58 12.82 -15.32
N ALA A 8 -13.57 13.76 -14.37
CA ALA A 8 -13.27 13.46 -12.98
C ALA A 8 -14.29 12.48 -12.35
N MET A 9 -15.58 12.75 -12.55
CA MET A 9 -16.68 11.89 -12.06
C MET A 9 -16.60 10.49 -12.66
N LYS A 10 -16.31 10.34 -13.95
CA LYS A 10 -16.12 9.04 -14.61
C LYS A 10 -14.97 8.27 -13.99
N ARG A 11 -13.83 8.92 -13.81
CA ARG A 11 -12.65 8.32 -13.18
C ARG A 11 -12.98 7.83 -11.77
N ASP A 12 -13.58 8.67 -10.95
CA ASP A 12 -13.91 8.34 -9.57
C ASP A 12 -14.95 7.20 -9.51
N PHE A 13 -15.94 7.22 -10.39
CA PHE A 13 -16.92 6.14 -10.52
C PHE A 13 -16.25 4.79 -10.87
N VAL A 14 -15.39 4.76 -11.89
CA VAL A 14 -14.71 3.53 -12.30
C VAL A 14 -13.82 2.99 -11.18
N ASN A 15 -13.09 3.85 -10.49
CA ASN A 15 -12.27 3.45 -9.35
C ASN A 15 -13.11 2.78 -8.25
N MET A 16 -14.24 3.38 -7.89
CA MET A 16 -15.13 2.81 -6.86
C MET A 16 -15.80 1.52 -7.33
N LEU A 17 -16.17 1.44 -8.61
CA LEU A 17 -16.77 0.24 -9.20
C LEU A 17 -15.79 -0.95 -9.14
N ILE A 18 -14.52 -0.71 -9.48
CA ILE A 18 -13.47 -1.76 -9.46
C ILE A 18 -13.25 -2.33 -8.05
N ILE A 19 -13.26 -1.47 -7.03
CA ILE A 19 -13.07 -1.92 -5.64
C ILE A 19 -14.37 -2.38 -4.95
N GLY A 20 -15.49 -2.33 -5.64
CA GLY A 20 -16.80 -2.73 -5.09
C GLY A 20 -17.32 -1.79 -4.00
N ALA A 21 -16.88 -0.54 -3.97
CA ALA A 21 -17.26 0.43 -2.95
C ALA A 21 -18.32 1.41 -3.46
N GLY A 22 -19.11 1.96 -2.56
CA GLY A 22 -20.09 3.00 -2.88
C GLY A 22 -19.46 4.35 -3.17
N LEU A 23 -20.09 5.17 -4.00
CA LEU A 23 -19.68 6.53 -4.30
C LEU A 23 -20.85 7.49 -4.11
N TRP A 24 -20.57 8.65 -3.58
CA TRP A 24 -21.50 9.76 -3.51
C TRP A 24 -20.78 11.09 -3.75
N TRP A 25 -21.52 12.04 -4.32
CA TRP A 25 -21.02 13.39 -4.50
C TRP A 25 -21.76 14.33 -3.57
N TYR A 26 -21.01 15.14 -2.85
CA TYR A 26 -21.55 16.09 -1.90
C TYR A 26 -21.56 17.48 -2.49
N ASP A 27 -22.74 18.04 -2.66
CA ASP A 27 -22.92 19.43 -3.08
C ASP A 27 -23.08 20.33 -1.84
N MET A 28 -21.96 20.81 -1.35
CA MET A 28 -21.87 21.52 -0.06
C MET A 28 -22.66 22.83 -0.04
N TYR A 29 -22.73 23.53 -1.17
CA TYR A 29 -23.39 24.84 -1.25
C TYR A 29 -24.57 24.87 -2.20
N GLY A 30 -24.86 23.80 -2.87
CA GLY A 30 -25.88 23.69 -3.90
C GLY A 30 -25.45 24.24 -5.26
N GLY A 31 -25.86 23.55 -6.32
CA GLY A 31 -25.66 23.99 -7.69
C GLY A 31 -24.35 23.60 -8.37
N TRP A 32 -23.44 22.87 -7.69
CA TRP A 32 -22.18 22.41 -8.30
C TRP A 32 -22.40 21.41 -9.42
N PHE A 33 -23.44 20.59 -9.27
CA PHE A 33 -23.80 19.56 -10.24
C PHE A 33 -25.04 19.95 -11.07
N ASN A 34 -25.43 21.21 -11.07
CA ASN A 34 -26.64 21.70 -11.75
C ASN A 34 -26.39 21.91 -13.25
N ASP A 35 -26.03 20.84 -13.94
CA ASP A 35 -25.85 20.81 -15.39
C ASP A 35 -26.49 19.55 -15.96
N PRO A 36 -27.27 19.64 -17.06
CA PRO A 36 -27.94 18.50 -17.66
C PRO A 36 -27.00 17.34 -18.01
N GLU A 37 -25.80 17.62 -18.52
CA GLU A 37 -24.82 16.59 -18.87
C GLU A 37 -24.32 15.83 -17.63
N ILE A 38 -24.26 16.50 -16.48
CA ILE A 38 -23.88 15.84 -15.20
C ILE A 38 -25.00 14.91 -14.73
N TYR A 39 -26.27 15.35 -14.82
CA TYR A 39 -27.41 14.48 -14.48
C TYR A 39 -27.51 13.27 -15.40
N ASP A 40 -27.28 13.45 -16.69
CA ASP A 40 -27.25 12.34 -17.64
C ASP A 40 -26.16 11.34 -17.29
N LEU A 41 -24.96 11.82 -16.97
CA LEU A 41 -23.85 10.95 -16.51
C LEU A 41 -24.19 10.20 -15.23
N ILE A 42 -24.77 10.86 -14.23
CA ILE A 42 -25.19 10.22 -12.96
C ILE A 42 -26.22 9.13 -13.25
N SER A 43 -27.17 9.37 -14.16
CA SER A 43 -28.16 8.37 -14.56
C SER A 43 -27.51 7.14 -15.19
N VAL A 44 -26.51 7.32 -16.07
CA VAL A 44 -25.76 6.21 -16.65
C VAL A 44 -24.99 5.43 -15.57
N MET A 45 -24.26 6.14 -14.71
CA MET A 45 -23.50 5.54 -13.62
C MET A 45 -24.36 4.72 -12.67
N SER A 46 -25.56 5.22 -12.32
CA SER A 46 -26.51 4.50 -11.45
C SER A 46 -26.94 3.18 -12.06
N LYS A 47 -27.22 3.14 -13.36
CA LYS A 47 -27.61 1.92 -14.07
C LYS A 47 -26.46 0.89 -14.13
N GLU A 48 -25.26 1.37 -14.40
CA GLU A 48 -24.06 0.50 -14.41
C GLU A 48 -23.76 -0.05 -13.01
N TRP A 49 -23.98 0.76 -11.98
CA TRP A 49 -23.85 0.30 -10.60
C TRP A 49 -24.84 -0.80 -10.25
N GLU A 50 -26.12 -0.59 -10.58
CA GLU A 50 -27.16 -1.59 -10.37
C GLU A 50 -26.89 -2.90 -11.12
N ARG A 51 -26.28 -2.82 -12.31
CA ARG A 51 -25.85 -3.98 -13.09
C ARG A 51 -24.71 -4.71 -12.38
N ALA A 52 -23.64 -3.98 -12.03
CA ALA A 52 -22.47 -4.54 -11.38
C ALA A 52 -22.79 -5.16 -10.01
N ALA A 53 -23.72 -4.58 -9.25
CA ALA A 53 -24.15 -5.12 -7.95
C ALA A 53 -24.82 -6.50 -8.04
N LYS A 54 -25.28 -6.91 -9.23
CA LYS A 54 -25.89 -8.21 -9.47
C LYS A 54 -24.92 -9.27 -10.00
N GLU A 55 -23.74 -8.85 -10.41
CA GLU A 55 -22.72 -9.73 -10.97
C GLU A 55 -21.65 -10.02 -9.90
N PRO A 56 -21.13 -11.25 -9.81
CA PRO A 56 -20.01 -11.53 -8.93
C PRO A 56 -18.78 -10.75 -9.40
N VAL A 57 -18.19 -9.98 -8.49
CA VAL A 57 -16.93 -9.25 -8.76
C VAL A 57 -15.79 -10.12 -8.29
N GLU A 58 -14.88 -10.48 -9.19
CA GLU A 58 -13.63 -11.14 -8.86
C GLU A 58 -12.51 -10.09 -8.74
N ASN A 59 -11.87 -10.06 -7.58
CA ASN A 59 -10.68 -9.23 -7.41
C ASN A 59 -9.49 -9.92 -8.08
N THR A 60 -8.90 -9.28 -9.08
CA THR A 60 -7.79 -9.80 -9.88
C THR A 60 -6.42 -9.30 -9.44
N ALA A 61 -6.34 -8.53 -8.34
CA ALA A 61 -5.07 -8.01 -7.82
C ALA A 61 -4.09 -9.15 -7.53
N LYS A 62 -2.86 -9.00 -8.00
CA LYS A 62 -1.74 -9.91 -7.76
C LYS A 62 -0.68 -9.32 -6.84
N ILE A 63 -0.86 -8.08 -6.44
CA ILE A 63 0.04 -7.32 -5.58
C ILE A 63 -0.70 -6.98 -4.29
N ALA A 64 -0.06 -7.25 -3.15
CA ALA A 64 -0.50 -6.77 -1.84
C ALA A 64 0.46 -5.67 -1.37
N PHE A 65 -0.08 -4.51 -1.03
CA PHE A 65 0.62 -3.50 -0.26
C PHE A 65 0.20 -3.64 1.19
N VAL A 66 1.11 -4.11 2.03
CA VAL A 66 0.84 -4.46 3.43
C VAL A 66 1.46 -3.45 4.36
N VAL A 67 0.65 -2.91 5.27
CA VAL A 67 1.02 -1.84 6.19
C VAL A 67 0.92 -2.36 7.63
N GLY A 68 1.86 -1.99 8.49
CA GLY A 68 1.79 -2.27 9.93
C GLY A 68 0.54 -1.67 10.56
N ASP A 69 -0.10 -2.39 11.48
CA ASP A 69 -1.35 -1.96 12.10
C ASP A 69 -1.17 -0.68 12.92
N ASP A 70 -0.08 -0.58 13.65
CA ASP A 70 0.24 0.55 14.54
C ASP A 70 1.38 1.44 14.00
N ILE A 71 1.70 1.35 12.72
CA ILE A 71 2.83 2.06 12.12
C ILE A 71 2.79 3.58 12.39
N ALA A 72 1.61 4.16 12.42
CA ALA A 72 1.43 5.59 12.68
C ALA A 72 1.72 5.99 14.13
N THR A 73 1.62 5.05 15.07
CA THR A 73 1.93 5.25 16.49
C THR A 73 3.33 4.79 16.86
N ALA A 74 3.88 3.82 16.12
CA ALA A 74 5.23 3.30 16.32
C ALA A 74 6.32 4.25 15.80
N MET A 75 5.99 5.12 14.84
CA MET A 75 6.93 6.06 14.22
C MET A 75 6.62 7.50 14.61
N ALA A 76 7.66 8.29 14.84
CA ALA A 76 7.49 9.73 15.03
C ALA A 76 6.95 10.36 13.74
N TYR A 77 5.93 11.19 13.88
CA TYR A 77 5.34 11.96 12.79
C TYR A 77 5.79 13.41 12.89
N ASP A 78 6.45 13.91 11.86
CA ASP A 78 6.77 15.32 11.75
C ASP A 78 5.66 16.03 10.95
N PHE A 79 5.07 17.08 11.54
CA PHE A 79 3.88 17.74 11.00
C PHE A 79 4.15 18.45 9.66
N ASP A 80 5.39 18.79 9.35
CA ASP A 80 5.75 19.40 8.08
C ASP A 80 5.99 18.39 6.94
N GLY A 81 5.98 17.09 7.25
CA GLY A 81 6.00 16.00 6.29
C GLY A 81 7.28 15.84 5.48
N SER A 82 8.31 16.64 5.76
CA SER A 82 9.47 16.75 4.87
C SER A 82 10.50 15.65 5.03
N TYR A 83 10.53 14.94 6.16
CA TYR A 83 11.56 13.93 6.46
C TYR A 83 11.03 12.67 7.14
N ASP A 84 9.73 12.49 7.15
CA ASP A 84 9.07 11.43 7.84
C ASP A 84 9.23 10.10 7.09
N TYR A 85 9.78 9.11 7.78
CA TYR A 85 9.85 7.75 7.29
C TYR A 85 8.49 7.22 6.84
N LEU A 86 7.41 7.53 7.59
CA LEU A 86 6.04 7.17 7.23
C LEU A 86 5.64 7.77 5.89
N TYR A 87 5.93 9.03 5.68
CA TYR A 87 5.56 9.71 4.45
C TYR A 87 6.27 9.10 3.24
N GLN A 88 7.56 8.81 3.38
CA GLN A 88 8.38 8.20 2.33
C GLN A 88 8.01 6.74 2.07
N SER A 89 7.87 5.96 3.14
CA SER A 89 7.69 4.50 3.04
C SER A 89 6.24 4.08 2.80
N LEU A 90 5.27 4.88 3.22
CA LEU A 90 3.85 4.56 3.11
C LEU A 90 3.16 5.35 2.00
N TYR A 91 3.17 6.67 2.11
CA TYR A 91 2.42 7.52 1.19
C TYR A 91 3.00 7.48 -0.23
N TRP A 92 4.30 7.76 -0.37
CA TRP A 92 4.97 7.77 -1.67
C TRP A 92 5.06 6.37 -2.30
N GLN A 93 5.19 5.30 -1.50
CA GLN A 93 5.16 3.95 -2.03
C GLN A 93 3.78 3.60 -2.60
N LYS A 94 2.71 3.96 -1.89
CA LYS A 94 1.34 3.78 -2.39
C LYS A 94 1.10 4.55 -3.69
N GLU A 95 1.55 5.81 -3.78
CA GLU A 95 1.44 6.59 -5.00
C GLU A 95 2.24 5.97 -6.15
N SER A 96 3.46 5.52 -5.88
CA SER A 96 4.30 4.86 -6.87
C SER A 96 3.63 3.59 -7.39
N LEU A 97 3.03 2.77 -6.53
CA LEU A 97 2.24 1.61 -6.92
C LEU A 97 1.04 1.99 -7.80
N ALA A 98 0.35 3.09 -7.50
CA ALA A 98 -0.77 3.53 -8.30
C ALA A 98 -0.36 3.91 -9.75
N HIS A 99 0.89 4.29 -9.97
CA HIS A 99 1.41 4.65 -11.29
C HIS A 99 1.90 3.47 -12.14
N ILE A 100 2.08 2.27 -11.57
CA ILE A 100 2.57 1.11 -12.34
C ILE A 100 1.51 0.51 -13.26
N GLY A 101 0.24 0.90 -13.12
CA GLY A 101 -0.87 0.40 -13.94
C GLY A 101 -1.33 -1.03 -13.60
N ALA A 102 -0.84 -1.62 -12.52
CA ALA A 102 -1.30 -2.90 -12.00
C ALA A 102 -2.21 -2.70 -10.78
N GLN A 103 -3.27 -3.51 -10.70
CA GLN A 103 -4.14 -3.50 -9.53
C GLN A 103 -3.42 -4.07 -8.32
N PHE A 104 -3.57 -3.42 -7.17
CA PHE A 104 -3.07 -3.91 -5.88
C PHE A 104 -4.12 -3.75 -4.79
N ASP A 105 -4.03 -4.60 -3.78
CA ASP A 105 -4.83 -4.47 -2.56
C ASP A 105 -3.99 -3.84 -1.44
N LEU A 106 -4.61 -2.97 -0.65
CA LEU A 106 -4.03 -2.39 0.56
C LEU A 106 -4.55 -3.18 1.77
N LEU A 107 -3.63 -3.74 2.53
CA LEU A 107 -3.93 -4.62 3.67
C LEU A 107 -3.19 -4.17 4.91
N TYR A 108 -3.73 -4.49 6.08
CA TYR A 108 -3.01 -4.42 7.34
C TYR A 108 -2.24 -5.70 7.62
N ALA A 109 -1.15 -5.60 8.37
CA ALA A 109 -0.30 -6.75 8.74
C ALA A 109 -1.05 -7.80 9.56
N SER A 110 -2.09 -7.42 10.31
CA SER A 110 -3.01 -8.35 10.99
C SER A 110 -3.65 -9.38 10.05
N SER A 111 -3.74 -9.06 8.75
CA SER A 111 -4.24 -10.01 7.74
C SER A 111 -3.35 -11.25 7.60
N PHE A 112 -2.08 -11.19 7.95
CA PHE A 112 -1.20 -12.36 7.98
C PHE A 112 -1.59 -13.35 9.07
N ALA A 113 -2.01 -12.86 10.23
CA ALA A 113 -2.36 -13.68 11.39
C ALA A 113 -3.79 -14.26 11.31
N ASN A 114 -4.76 -13.48 10.80
CA ASN A 114 -6.19 -13.83 10.87
C ASN A 114 -6.72 -14.67 9.70
N GLY A 115 -5.90 -14.95 8.69
CA GLY A 115 -6.27 -15.81 7.58
C GLY A 115 -7.20 -15.21 6.52
N PHE A 116 -7.53 -13.93 6.63
CA PHE A 116 -8.38 -13.26 5.65
C PHE A 116 -7.66 -12.81 4.38
N MET A 117 -6.33 -12.92 4.38
CA MET A 117 -5.54 -12.51 3.23
C MET A 117 -5.67 -13.53 2.10
N ARG A 118 -5.93 -13.01 0.89
CA ARG A 118 -5.85 -13.77 -0.35
C ARG A 118 -4.39 -14.14 -0.67
N ASP A 119 -4.21 -14.99 -1.64
CA ASP A 119 -2.90 -15.30 -2.18
C ASP A 119 -2.50 -14.28 -3.26
N TYR A 120 -1.31 -13.68 -3.10
CA TYR A 120 -0.75 -12.71 -4.04
C TYR A 120 0.59 -13.21 -4.57
N ASP A 121 1.01 -12.69 -5.71
CA ASP A 121 2.30 -13.03 -6.31
C ASP A 121 3.42 -12.11 -5.79
N VAL A 122 3.07 -10.87 -5.44
CA VAL A 122 3.99 -9.85 -4.93
C VAL A 122 3.44 -9.23 -3.65
N TYR A 123 4.29 -9.12 -2.65
CA TYR A 123 4.00 -8.46 -1.38
C TYR A 123 4.98 -7.30 -1.19
N LEU A 124 4.47 -6.08 -1.07
CA LEU A 124 5.23 -4.90 -0.65
C LEU A 124 4.87 -4.65 0.82
N VAL A 125 5.83 -4.82 1.72
CA VAL A 125 5.57 -4.80 3.17
C VAL A 125 6.23 -3.60 3.82
N VAL A 126 5.42 -2.76 4.46
CA VAL A 126 5.80 -1.58 5.23
C VAL A 126 5.26 -1.75 6.64
N ALA A 127 6.00 -2.42 7.52
CA ALA A 127 5.53 -2.74 8.86
C ALA A 127 6.69 -2.81 9.86
N VAL A 128 6.86 -1.78 10.68
CA VAL A 128 7.93 -1.71 11.69
C VAL A 128 7.57 -2.42 12.99
N ASP A 129 6.30 -2.74 13.20
CA ASP A 129 5.65 -3.14 14.45
C ASP A 129 4.99 -4.52 14.36
N LEU A 130 5.62 -5.49 13.71
CA LEU A 130 5.06 -6.83 13.52
C LEU A 130 4.98 -7.63 14.84
N THR A 131 3.82 -8.22 15.12
CA THR A 131 3.64 -9.18 16.21
C THR A 131 4.21 -10.57 15.83
N GLU A 132 4.38 -11.45 16.84
CA GLU A 132 4.87 -12.81 16.58
C GLU A 132 3.90 -13.63 15.72
N GLU A 133 2.60 -13.43 15.88
CA GLU A 133 1.57 -14.07 15.07
C GLU A 133 1.62 -13.58 13.61
N GLN A 134 1.86 -12.29 13.39
CA GLN A 134 2.03 -11.71 12.05
C GLN A 134 3.30 -12.25 11.39
N ILE A 135 4.42 -12.33 12.12
CA ILE A 135 5.68 -12.92 11.65
C ILE A 135 5.48 -14.39 11.29
N ALA A 136 4.79 -15.15 12.13
CA ALA A 136 4.47 -16.55 11.83
C ALA A 136 3.63 -16.67 10.54
N GLY A 137 2.64 -15.82 10.36
CA GLY A 137 1.83 -15.75 9.14
C GLY A 137 2.64 -15.37 7.89
N ILE A 138 3.59 -14.45 8.01
CA ILE A 138 4.54 -14.11 6.93
C ILE A 138 5.36 -15.34 6.55
N ASN A 139 5.94 -16.03 7.51
CA ASN A 139 6.76 -17.22 7.25
C ASN A 139 5.93 -18.34 6.61
N GLU A 140 4.69 -18.53 7.04
CA GLU A 140 3.81 -19.59 6.53
C GLU A 140 3.28 -19.30 5.12
N ARG A 141 2.93 -18.03 4.82
CA ARG A 141 2.12 -17.70 3.64
C ARG A 141 2.86 -16.91 2.57
N VAL A 142 3.83 -16.09 2.97
CA VAL A 142 4.50 -15.11 2.10
C VAL A 142 5.86 -15.61 1.67
N LYS A 143 6.66 -16.14 2.57
CA LYS A 143 7.99 -16.70 2.27
C LYS A 143 7.87 -18.09 1.63
N LYS A 144 7.35 -18.13 0.40
CA LYS A 144 7.15 -19.38 -0.37
C LYS A 144 7.73 -19.24 -1.76
N ASP A 145 8.05 -20.39 -2.35
CA ASP A 145 8.50 -20.47 -3.74
C ASP A 145 7.49 -19.81 -4.69
N GLY A 146 8.01 -19.04 -5.64
CA GLY A 146 7.20 -18.30 -6.61
C GLY A 146 6.57 -17.00 -6.09
N LYS A 147 6.83 -16.60 -4.85
CA LYS A 147 6.41 -15.31 -4.31
C LYS A 147 7.57 -14.31 -4.33
N THR A 148 7.24 -13.04 -4.54
CA THR A 148 8.19 -11.93 -4.41
C THR A 148 7.81 -11.09 -3.22
N VAL A 149 8.77 -10.85 -2.32
CA VAL A 149 8.57 -9.95 -1.18
C VAL A 149 9.53 -8.77 -1.31
N ILE A 150 8.96 -7.58 -1.25
CA ILE A 150 9.70 -6.32 -1.25
C ILE A 150 9.56 -5.71 0.15
N TRP A 151 10.63 -5.75 0.90
CA TRP A 151 10.69 -5.15 2.22
C TRP A 151 10.99 -3.66 2.10
N VAL A 152 10.16 -2.82 2.69
CA VAL A 152 10.39 -1.37 2.74
C VAL A 152 10.79 -0.98 4.15
N GLY A 153 12.00 -0.46 4.29
CA GLY A 153 12.57 -0.08 5.58
C GLY A 153 12.95 -1.28 6.45
N PHE A 154 12.50 -1.28 7.68
CA PHE A 154 12.93 -2.22 8.71
C PHE A 154 11.74 -2.99 9.29
N PRO A 155 11.18 -3.98 8.58
CA PRO A 155 9.99 -4.69 9.03
C PRO A 155 10.25 -5.43 10.34
N GLY A 156 9.35 -5.19 11.31
CA GLY A 156 9.43 -5.82 12.62
C GLY A 156 10.59 -5.35 13.49
N ILE A 157 11.17 -4.15 13.24
CA ILE A 157 12.30 -3.63 14.03
C ILE A 157 11.95 -3.41 15.51
N TYR A 158 10.69 -3.07 15.80
CA TYR A 158 10.22 -2.87 17.17
C TYR A 158 9.70 -4.18 17.76
N GLY A 159 10.20 -4.52 18.94
CA GLY A 159 9.65 -5.58 19.79
C GLY A 159 8.44 -5.11 20.57
N ALA A 160 7.87 -6.00 21.38
CA ALA A 160 6.63 -5.76 22.13
C ALA A 160 6.73 -4.61 23.16
N GLU A 161 7.92 -4.32 23.65
CA GLU A 161 8.18 -3.23 24.62
C GLU A 161 8.73 -1.96 23.93
N GLY A 162 8.73 -1.93 22.59
CA GLY A 162 9.22 -0.81 21.77
C GLY A 162 10.74 -0.78 21.60
N GLU A 163 11.46 -1.83 22.02
CA GLU A 163 12.88 -1.96 21.80
C GLU A 163 13.20 -2.21 20.32
N MET A 164 14.28 -1.63 19.82
CA MET A 164 14.75 -1.85 18.45
C MET A 164 15.72 -3.03 18.39
N SER A 165 15.49 -3.95 17.43
CA SER A 165 16.35 -5.11 17.22
C SER A 165 16.63 -5.38 15.75
N ALA A 166 17.92 -5.36 15.38
CA ALA A 166 18.38 -5.74 14.05
C ALA A 166 18.24 -7.24 13.79
N GLU A 167 18.40 -8.06 14.84
CA GLU A 167 18.21 -9.52 14.79
C GLU A 167 16.76 -9.87 14.44
N ARG A 168 15.81 -9.09 14.98
CA ARG A 168 14.38 -9.27 14.69
C ARG A 168 14.09 -8.99 13.21
N VAL A 169 14.59 -7.88 12.67
CA VAL A 169 14.48 -7.58 11.23
C VAL A 169 15.13 -8.69 10.40
N SER A 170 16.32 -9.15 10.79
CA SER A 170 17.01 -10.24 10.10
C SER A 170 16.18 -11.52 10.07
N SER A 171 15.49 -11.86 11.15
CA SER A 171 14.63 -13.05 11.23
C SER A 171 13.37 -12.93 10.36
N VAL A 172 12.85 -11.72 10.20
CA VAL A 172 11.67 -11.45 9.35
C VAL A 172 12.05 -11.48 7.88
N THR A 173 13.16 -10.86 7.51
CA THR A 173 13.54 -10.63 6.12
C THR A 173 14.42 -11.72 5.51
N ASP A 174 15.07 -12.55 6.32
CA ASP A 174 16.17 -13.47 5.97
C ASP A 174 17.43 -12.72 5.46
N ILE A 175 17.53 -11.41 5.74
CA ILE A 175 18.65 -10.55 5.39
C ILE A 175 19.38 -10.21 6.69
N THR A 176 20.68 -10.55 6.79
CA THR A 176 21.46 -10.22 7.96
C THR A 176 21.67 -8.72 8.08
N LEU A 177 21.18 -8.12 9.15
CA LEU A 177 21.28 -6.71 9.46
C LEU A 177 21.99 -6.49 10.79
N ALA A 178 22.67 -5.35 10.90
CA ALA A 178 23.27 -4.89 12.15
C ALA A 178 23.14 -3.37 12.23
N PHE A 179 23.07 -2.83 13.45
CA PHE A 179 23.11 -1.39 13.64
C PHE A 179 24.51 -0.86 13.31
N ALA A 180 24.56 0.23 12.54
CA ALA A 180 25.82 0.92 12.29
C ALA A 180 26.30 1.66 13.57
N PRO A 181 27.60 1.80 13.78
CA PRO A 181 28.14 2.59 14.87
C PRO A 181 27.63 4.03 14.85
N SER A 182 27.42 4.60 16.02
CA SER A 182 27.03 6.01 16.16
C SER A 182 27.97 6.94 15.41
N GLY A 183 27.44 7.91 14.68
CA GLY A 183 28.23 8.87 13.89
C GLY A 183 28.62 8.37 12.48
N THR A 184 28.18 7.21 12.06
CA THR A 184 28.36 6.73 10.70
C THR A 184 27.46 7.51 9.74
N SER A 185 28.03 7.97 8.64
CA SER A 185 27.24 8.52 7.53
C SER A 185 26.53 7.36 6.81
N TYR A 186 25.25 7.48 6.60
CA TYR A 186 24.46 6.44 5.94
C TYR A 186 24.44 6.67 4.43
N GLY A 187 24.77 5.65 3.69
CA GLY A 187 24.65 5.60 2.25
C GLY A 187 24.35 4.17 1.81
N VAL A 188 23.67 4.02 0.69
CA VAL A 188 23.44 2.72 0.07
C VAL A 188 24.37 2.59 -1.12
N GLU A 189 25.24 1.57 -1.10
CA GLU A 189 26.05 1.20 -2.25
C GLU A 189 25.38 0.02 -2.96
N VAL A 190 25.09 0.20 -4.25
CA VAL A 190 24.61 -0.89 -5.09
C VAL A 190 25.81 -1.67 -5.60
N THR A 191 26.07 -2.83 -5.03
CA THR A 191 27.22 -3.68 -5.36
C THR A 191 26.97 -4.64 -6.53
N ALA A 192 25.72 -4.88 -6.88
CA ALA A 192 25.31 -5.69 -8.04
C ALA A 192 24.60 -4.83 -9.07
N ASN A 193 25.08 -4.84 -10.32
CA ASN A 193 24.46 -4.09 -11.42
C ASN A 193 23.88 -5.05 -12.46
N GLU A 194 23.06 -5.97 -12.00
CA GLU A 194 22.39 -6.98 -12.82
C GLU A 194 20.95 -7.20 -12.37
N GLY A 195 20.16 -7.79 -13.23
CA GLY A 195 18.73 -8.04 -12.96
C GLY A 195 17.98 -6.74 -12.67
N PHE A 196 17.18 -6.72 -11.61
CA PHE A 196 16.38 -5.56 -11.21
C PHE A 196 17.22 -4.39 -10.67
N ALA A 197 18.45 -4.64 -10.26
CA ALA A 197 19.36 -3.60 -9.76
C ALA A 197 20.09 -2.85 -10.89
N GLN A 198 19.94 -3.27 -12.15
CA GLN A 198 20.61 -2.64 -13.28
C GLN A 198 20.17 -1.17 -13.42
N GLY A 199 21.16 -0.29 -13.38
CA GLY A 199 20.94 1.16 -13.50
C GLY A 199 20.51 1.86 -12.21
N VAL A 200 20.32 1.15 -11.10
CA VAL A 200 20.07 1.75 -9.79
C VAL A 200 21.38 2.39 -9.30
N LYS A 201 21.32 3.66 -8.92
CA LYS A 201 22.44 4.39 -8.33
C LYS A 201 22.24 4.46 -6.83
N GLY A 202 23.28 4.11 -6.06
CA GLY A 202 23.33 4.37 -4.63
C GLY A 202 23.43 5.88 -4.35
N TYR A 203 22.87 6.33 -3.23
CA TYR A 203 22.92 7.70 -2.72
C TYR A 203 23.64 7.70 -1.38
#